data_73b9287a5954137b16ec7497d5f80505
#
_entry.id   73b9287a5954137b16ec7497d5f80505
#
_cell.length_a   1.000
_cell.length_b   1.000
_cell.length_c   1.000
_cell.angle_alpha   90.00
_cell.angle_beta   90.00
_cell.angle_gamma   90.00
#
_symmetry.space_group_name_H-M   'P 1'
#
loop_
_entity.id
_entity.type
_entity.pdbx_description
1 polymer ?
#
loop_
_entity_poly.entity_id
_entity_poly.type
_entity_poly.pdbx_seq_one_letter_code
_entity_poly.pdbx_strand_id
1 'polypeptide(L)'
;MPDSTKVNINNKADQQNTFDAIVVGSGISGGWAAKELCEKGLKVLMLERGRPLEHVKDYKSASKEKWEFPHRGSTTVVQKEKYPVLHRGWAASEPIMDYWTNEEDCPYTEKKPFTWWRSYQMGGRSILWGRQSYRWSDLDFEANAKEGIAIDWPIRIRILRSGMTTSKNLRALAVLRKACLNYPMDSFCHQWN
;
A
#
# COMPACT_ATOMS: atom_id res chain seq x y z
N MET A 1 -16.16 -23.24 10.78
CA MET A 1 -15.56 -22.22 9.91
C MET A 1 -14.09 -22.54 9.82
N PRO A 2 -13.46 -22.63 8.64
CA PRO A 2 -12.03 -22.87 8.54
C PRO A 2 -11.29 -21.67 9.14
N ASP A 3 -10.26 -21.97 9.91
CA ASP A 3 -9.38 -20.99 10.58
C ASP A 3 -8.68 -20.13 9.51
N SER A 4 -9.09 -18.87 9.35
CA SER A 4 -8.65 -17.94 8.31
C SER A 4 -7.31 -17.26 8.61
N THR A 5 -6.60 -17.71 9.63
CA THR A 5 -5.40 -17.01 10.13
C THR A 5 -4.06 -17.63 9.69
N LYS A 6 -4.07 -18.74 8.97
CA LYS A 6 -2.82 -19.33 8.48
C LYS A 6 -2.54 -18.88 7.05
N VAL A 7 -1.68 -17.86 6.91
CA VAL A 7 -1.00 -17.58 5.64
C VAL A 7 -0.06 -18.77 5.38
N ASN A 8 -0.43 -19.63 4.45
CA ASN A 8 0.44 -20.71 3.97
C ASN A 8 1.55 -20.09 3.13
N ILE A 9 2.69 -19.85 3.74
CA ILE A 9 3.92 -19.53 3.00
C ILE A 9 4.48 -20.88 2.51
N ASN A 10 4.05 -21.31 1.34
CA ASN A 10 4.62 -22.48 0.70
C ASN A 10 5.80 -22.04 -0.19
N ASN A 11 7.02 -22.26 0.30
CA ASN A 11 8.24 -21.98 -0.46
C ASN A 11 8.54 -23.04 -1.55
N LYS A 12 7.80 -24.15 -1.55
CA LYS A 12 7.87 -25.20 -2.56
C LYS A 12 6.52 -25.27 -3.24
N ALA A 13 6.42 -24.65 -4.42
CA ALA A 13 5.23 -24.82 -5.25
C ALA A 13 5.03 -26.31 -5.55
N ASP A 14 3.98 -26.89 -5.03
CA ASP A 14 3.58 -28.23 -5.40
C ASP A 14 3.05 -28.16 -6.84
N GLN A 15 3.72 -28.84 -7.77
CA GLN A 15 3.41 -28.80 -9.20
C GLN A 15 1.99 -29.32 -9.52
N GLN A 16 1.31 -29.96 -8.56
CA GLN A 16 -0.05 -30.43 -8.70
C GLN A 16 -1.13 -29.41 -8.28
N ASN A 17 -0.75 -28.25 -7.77
CA ASN A 17 -1.70 -27.21 -7.40
C ASN A 17 -2.11 -26.37 -8.62
N THR A 18 -3.34 -26.49 -9.05
CA THR A 18 -3.95 -25.59 -10.04
C THR A 18 -4.68 -24.45 -9.34
N PHE A 19 -4.57 -23.25 -9.89
CA PHE A 19 -5.23 -22.05 -9.42
C PHE A 19 -6.01 -21.40 -10.56
N ASP A 20 -7.14 -20.78 -10.25
CA ASP A 20 -7.96 -20.06 -11.23
C ASP A 20 -7.34 -18.71 -11.59
N ALA A 21 -6.60 -18.12 -10.66
CA ALA A 21 -5.91 -16.85 -10.86
C ALA A 21 -4.60 -16.74 -10.07
N ILE A 22 -3.64 -16.02 -10.63
CA ILE A 22 -2.38 -15.68 -9.98
C ILE A 22 -2.29 -14.16 -9.84
N VAL A 23 -2.12 -13.69 -8.62
CA VAL A 23 -1.92 -12.27 -8.30
C VAL A 23 -0.47 -12.04 -7.89
N VAL A 24 0.24 -11.18 -8.59
CA VAL A 24 1.65 -10.86 -8.30
C VAL A 24 1.73 -9.56 -7.54
N GLY A 25 2.21 -9.65 -6.30
CA GLY A 25 2.32 -8.54 -5.34
C GLY A 25 1.09 -8.36 -4.46
N SER A 26 1.31 -8.18 -3.17
CA SER A 26 0.27 -7.99 -2.15
C SER A 26 0.03 -6.50 -1.79
N GLY A 27 0.53 -5.59 -2.62
CA GLY A 27 0.28 -4.16 -2.46
C GLY A 27 -1.21 -3.81 -2.58
N ILE A 28 -1.53 -2.51 -2.53
CA ILE A 28 -2.92 -2.05 -2.50
C ILE A 28 -3.75 -2.58 -3.69
N SER A 29 -3.19 -2.65 -4.88
CA SER A 29 -3.90 -3.16 -6.07
C SER A 29 -4.04 -4.68 -6.05
N GLY A 30 -2.96 -5.42 -5.74
CA GLY A 30 -2.98 -6.88 -5.70
C GLY A 30 -3.84 -7.40 -4.56
N GLY A 31 -3.79 -6.78 -3.39
CA GLY A 31 -4.65 -7.13 -2.26
C GLY A 31 -6.14 -7.01 -2.60
N TRP A 32 -6.53 -5.91 -3.27
CA TRP A 32 -7.92 -5.74 -3.74
C TRP A 32 -8.30 -6.76 -4.82
N ALA A 33 -7.41 -7.00 -5.79
CA ALA A 33 -7.66 -7.98 -6.84
C ALA A 33 -7.87 -9.38 -6.26
N ALA A 34 -6.99 -9.81 -5.37
CA ALA A 34 -7.11 -11.12 -4.72
C ALA A 34 -8.40 -11.23 -3.89
N LYS A 35 -8.75 -10.18 -3.11
CA LYS A 35 -9.99 -10.13 -2.36
C LYS A 35 -11.21 -10.35 -3.26
N GLU A 36 -11.33 -9.55 -4.32
CA GLU A 36 -12.48 -9.62 -5.24
C GLU A 36 -12.58 -10.98 -5.96
N LEU A 37 -11.43 -11.56 -6.34
CA LEU A 37 -11.39 -12.88 -6.98
C LEU A 37 -11.80 -13.98 -6.00
N CYS A 38 -11.29 -13.96 -4.77
CA CYS A 38 -11.67 -14.94 -3.75
C CYS A 38 -13.14 -14.83 -3.34
N GLU A 39 -13.68 -13.62 -3.23
CA GLU A 39 -15.10 -13.40 -2.92
C GLU A 39 -16.04 -13.90 -4.03
N LYS A 40 -15.54 -14.00 -5.25
CA LYS A 40 -16.24 -14.63 -6.39
C LYS A 40 -16.05 -16.16 -6.45
N GLY A 41 -15.42 -16.76 -5.47
CA GLY A 41 -15.22 -18.20 -5.35
C GLY A 41 -14.02 -18.76 -6.11
N LEU A 42 -13.15 -17.91 -6.65
CA LEU A 42 -11.96 -18.36 -7.37
C LEU A 42 -10.84 -18.79 -6.41
N LYS A 43 -10.10 -19.83 -6.77
CA LYS A 43 -8.88 -20.25 -6.07
C LYS A 43 -7.71 -19.39 -6.54
N VAL A 44 -7.22 -18.53 -5.66
CA VAL A 44 -6.21 -17.52 -6.00
C VAL A 44 -4.86 -17.86 -5.38
N LEU A 45 -3.80 -17.81 -6.17
CA LEU A 45 -2.41 -17.81 -5.70
C LEU A 45 -1.91 -16.36 -5.67
N MET A 46 -1.48 -15.89 -4.50
CA MET A 46 -0.80 -14.61 -4.39
C MET A 46 0.71 -14.81 -4.20
N LEU A 47 1.51 -14.23 -5.08
CA LEU A 47 2.97 -14.23 -5.01
C LEU A 47 3.45 -12.88 -4.47
N GLU A 48 4.22 -12.90 -3.39
CA GLU A 48 4.80 -11.70 -2.78
C GLU A 48 6.32 -11.90 -2.58
N ARG A 49 7.11 -10.90 -2.99
CA ARG A 49 8.57 -10.94 -2.83
C ARG A 49 9.04 -10.37 -1.50
N GLY A 50 8.19 -9.55 -0.87
CA GLY A 50 8.52 -8.83 0.34
C GLY A 50 8.47 -9.70 1.59
N ARG A 51 9.17 -9.27 2.64
CA ARG A 51 9.13 -9.94 3.94
C ARG A 51 7.72 -9.86 4.55
N PRO A 52 7.30 -10.88 5.31
CA PRO A 52 6.07 -10.78 6.09
C PRO A 52 6.21 -9.70 7.17
N LEU A 53 5.10 -9.03 7.48
CA LEU A 53 4.97 -8.11 8.60
C LEU A 53 4.00 -8.69 9.63
N GLU A 54 4.43 -8.78 10.87
CA GLU A 54 3.57 -9.13 11.99
C GLU A 54 2.94 -7.86 12.55
N HIS A 55 1.61 -7.83 12.57
CA HIS A 55 0.86 -6.71 13.11
C HIS A 55 1.28 -6.42 14.57
N VAL A 56 1.41 -5.17 14.92
CA VAL A 56 1.92 -4.66 16.22
C VAL A 56 3.42 -4.85 16.39
N LYS A 57 3.97 -6.05 16.22
CA LYS A 57 5.38 -6.36 16.46
C LYS A 57 6.32 -5.58 15.53
N ASP A 58 5.98 -5.53 14.25
CA ASP A 58 6.79 -4.83 13.25
C ASP A 58 6.47 -3.33 13.15
N TYR A 59 5.37 -2.86 13.76
CA TYR A 59 5.01 -1.44 13.76
C TYR A 59 5.68 -0.68 14.91
N LYS A 60 7.00 -0.70 14.95
CA LYS A 60 7.83 -0.14 16.02
C LYS A 60 7.64 1.36 16.24
N SER A 61 7.15 2.07 15.22
CA SER A 61 6.88 3.50 15.27
C SER A 61 5.43 3.84 15.62
N ALA A 62 4.54 2.83 15.71
CA ALA A 62 3.16 3.06 16.06
C ALA A 62 3.06 3.61 17.49
N SER A 63 2.27 4.65 17.65
CA SER A 63 2.03 5.33 18.94
C SER A 63 3.26 6.00 19.59
N LYS A 64 4.34 6.20 18.82
CA LYS A 64 5.49 6.97 19.26
C LYS A 64 5.51 8.34 18.62
N GLU A 65 5.85 9.33 19.42
CA GLU A 65 6.08 10.69 18.95
C GLU A 65 7.52 10.85 18.45
N LYS A 66 7.76 11.86 17.62
CA LYS A 66 9.10 12.06 17.01
C LYS A 66 10.23 12.21 18.03
N TRP A 67 9.97 12.83 19.17
CA TRP A 67 10.97 13.02 20.23
C TRP A 67 11.31 11.75 21.01
N GLU A 68 10.52 10.70 20.90
CA GLU A 68 10.78 9.40 21.53
C GLU A 68 11.77 8.54 20.73
N PHE A 69 12.14 8.98 19.54
CA PHE A 69 13.16 8.31 18.73
C PHE A 69 14.56 8.84 19.07
N PRO A 70 15.60 7.99 19.00
CA PRO A 70 16.98 8.36 19.30
C PRO A 70 17.48 9.61 18.59
N HIS A 71 17.06 9.82 17.33
CA HIS A 71 17.43 10.97 16.51
C HIS A 71 16.27 11.94 16.30
N ARG A 72 15.25 11.89 17.16
CA ARG A 72 14.07 12.77 17.10
C ARG A 72 13.38 12.78 15.73
N GLY A 73 13.33 11.63 15.07
CA GLY A 73 12.75 11.45 13.75
C GLY A 73 13.66 11.86 12.58
N SER A 74 14.85 12.34 12.84
CA SER A 74 15.85 12.68 11.80
C SER A 74 16.66 11.45 11.41
N THR A 75 17.15 11.43 10.18
CA THR A 75 18.03 10.37 9.69
C THR A 75 19.48 10.66 9.98
N THR A 76 20.27 9.63 10.29
CA THR A 76 21.71 9.71 10.52
C THR A 76 22.49 9.90 9.20
N VAL A 77 23.76 10.26 9.30
CA VAL A 77 24.66 10.35 8.12
C VAL A 77 24.78 9.00 7.44
N VAL A 78 24.96 7.93 8.20
CA VAL A 78 25.03 6.54 7.68
C VAL A 78 23.75 6.16 6.93
N GLN A 79 22.59 6.53 7.45
CA GLN A 79 21.33 6.29 6.75
C GLN A 79 21.21 7.11 5.46
N LYS A 80 21.72 8.35 5.43
CA LYS A 80 21.75 9.16 4.21
C LYS A 80 22.61 8.55 3.12
N GLU A 81 23.77 8.02 3.50
CA GLU A 81 24.67 7.33 2.58
C GLU A 81 24.07 6.03 2.04
N LYS A 82 23.42 5.25 2.92
CA LYS A 82 22.79 3.97 2.54
C LYS A 82 21.54 4.13 1.69
N TYR A 83 20.78 5.22 1.82
CA TYR A 83 19.52 5.46 1.13
C TYR A 83 19.54 6.77 0.31
N PRO A 84 20.48 6.94 -0.64
CA PRO A 84 20.65 8.21 -1.35
C PRO A 84 19.43 8.60 -2.18
N VAL A 85 18.73 7.65 -2.79
CA VAL A 85 17.52 7.93 -3.58
C VAL A 85 16.36 8.37 -2.70
N LEU A 86 16.21 7.76 -1.53
CA LEU A 86 15.16 8.15 -0.58
C LEU A 86 15.33 9.60 -0.11
N HIS A 87 16.58 10.04 0.07
CA HIS A 87 16.90 11.39 0.54
C HIS A 87 16.82 12.47 -0.56
N ARG A 88 16.55 12.12 -1.81
CA ARG A 88 16.20 13.10 -2.86
C ARG A 88 14.84 13.77 -2.62
N GLY A 89 14.06 13.33 -1.64
CA GLY A 89 12.73 13.86 -1.34
C GLY A 89 12.40 13.85 0.15
N TRP A 90 11.14 14.05 0.45
CA TRP A 90 10.63 14.25 1.82
C TRP A 90 10.36 12.95 2.60
N ALA A 91 10.47 11.79 1.97
CA ALA A 91 10.00 10.52 2.55
C ALA A 91 10.98 9.91 3.57
N ALA A 92 12.21 10.43 3.68
CA ALA A 92 13.20 9.94 4.61
C ALA A 92 12.92 10.44 6.04
N SER A 93 12.57 9.54 6.95
CA SER A 93 12.46 9.84 8.38
C SER A 93 12.77 8.61 9.22
N GLU A 94 13.40 8.78 10.38
CA GLU A 94 13.84 7.71 11.27
C GLU A 94 12.75 6.64 11.55
N PRO A 95 11.48 7.01 11.86
CA PRO A 95 10.45 6.05 12.22
C PRO A 95 10.11 5.02 11.13
N ILE A 96 10.40 5.33 9.87
CA ILE A 96 9.96 4.52 8.73
C ILE A 96 11.11 4.03 7.86
N MET A 97 12.38 4.26 8.26
CA MET A 97 13.55 3.84 7.47
C MET A 97 13.57 2.34 7.20
N ASP A 98 13.20 1.51 8.18
CA ASP A 98 13.21 0.05 8.07
C ASP A 98 12.26 -0.53 7.02
N TYR A 99 11.32 0.28 6.52
CA TYR A 99 10.36 -0.15 5.49
C TYR A 99 10.79 0.21 4.08
N TRP A 100 11.80 1.08 3.92
CA TRP A 100 12.33 1.46 2.63
C TRP A 100 13.42 0.50 2.16
N THR A 101 13.50 0.32 0.87
CA THR A 101 14.57 -0.43 0.22
C THR A 101 15.70 0.52 -0.15
N ASN A 102 16.94 0.10 0.08
CA ASN A 102 18.14 0.82 -0.35
C ASN A 102 18.65 0.32 -1.70
N GLU A 103 19.60 1.03 -2.25
CA GLU A 103 20.17 0.75 -3.57
C GLU A 103 21.27 -0.32 -3.53
N GLU A 104 21.84 -0.63 -2.37
CA GLU A 104 22.81 -1.72 -2.19
C GLU A 104 22.12 -3.08 -2.29
N ASP A 105 21.01 -3.27 -1.56
CA ASP A 105 20.25 -4.52 -1.56
C ASP A 105 19.43 -4.71 -2.85
N CYS A 106 18.99 -3.62 -3.47
CA CYS A 106 18.14 -3.64 -4.64
C CYS A 106 18.54 -2.55 -5.65
N PRO A 107 19.65 -2.76 -6.39
CA PRO A 107 20.12 -1.78 -7.33
C PRO A 107 19.17 -1.59 -8.52
N TYR A 108 19.19 -0.38 -9.10
CA TYR A 108 18.56 -0.09 -10.37
C TYR A 108 19.42 0.91 -11.17
N THR A 109 19.26 0.93 -12.47
CA THR A 109 20.00 1.84 -13.36
C THR A 109 19.09 2.95 -13.87
N GLU A 110 19.44 4.19 -13.55
CA GLU A 110 18.77 5.37 -14.08
C GLU A 110 19.27 5.67 -15.50
N LYS A 111 18.40 5.55 -16.51
CA LYS A 111 18.70 6.04 -17.87
C LYS A 111 18.38 7.53 -18.04
N LYS A 112 17.44 8.02 -17.22
CA LYS A 112 17.08 9.43 -17.01
C LYS A 112 16.85 9.63 -15.53
N PRO A 113 17.02 10.84 -14.98
CA PRO A 113 16.81 11.10 -13.57
C PRO A 113 15.42 10.62 -13.12
N PHE A 114 15.40 9.69 -12.15
CA PHE A 114 14.18 9.10 -11.65
C PHE A 114 14.33 8.73 -10.17
N THR A 115 13.49 9.31 -9.32
CA THR A 115 13.46 8.99 -7.89
C THR A 115 12.49 7.86 -7.65
N TRP A 116 13.01 6.65 -7.47
CA TRP A 116 12.20 5.47 -7.27
C TRP A 116 12.21 5.00 -5.82
N TRP A 117 11.26 5.46 -5.05
CA TRP A 117 11.07 4.98 -3.67
C TRP A 117 10.39 3.61 -3.66
N ARG A 118 11.10 2.63 -3.13
CA ARG A 118 10.70 1.23 -3.13
C ARG A 118 10.56 0.69 -1.71
N SER A 119 9.66 -0.28 -1.55
CA SER A 119 9.33 -0.89 -0.27
C SER A 119 8.92 -2.34 -0.52
N TYR A 120 9.70 -3.28 0.01
CA TYR A 120 9.53 -4.71 -0.24
C TYR A 120 9.14 -5.46 1.03
N GLN A 121 7.90 -5.31 1.45
CA GLN A 121 7.23 -6.09 2.48
C GLN A 121 5.81 -6.42 2.05
N MET A 122 5.19 -7.40 2.72
CA MET A 122 3.77 -7.68 2.53
C MET A 122 2.94 -6.40 2.69
N GLY A 123 2.02 -6.17 1.76
CA GLY A 123 1.27 -4.93 1.65
C GLY A 123 2.00 -3.82 0.90
N GLY A 124 3.30 -3.96 0.62
CA GLY A 124 4.09 -3.00 -0.14
C GLY A 124 3.97 -1.58 0.41
N ARG A 125 3.83 -0.61 -0.49
CA ARG A 125 3.71 0.81 -0.13
C ARG A 125 2.39 1.20 0.54
N SER A 126 1.42 0.28 0.64
CA SER A 126 0.18 0.55 1.39
C SER A 126 0.44 0.80 2.88
N ILE A 127 1.61 0.44 3.39
CA ILE A 127 2.02 0.68 4.77
C ILE A 127 2.59 2.09 4.96
N LEU A 128 3.13 2.69 3.89
CA LEU A 128 3.89 3.95 3.92
C LEU A 128 3.16 5.14 3.28
N TRP A 129 1.95 4.95 2.76
CA TRP A 129 1.21 6.04 2.12
C TRP A 129 0.60 7.01 3.14
N GLY A 130 0.35 8.24 2.71
CA GLY A 130 -0.21 9.28 3.57
C GLY A 130 -1.69 9.10 3.95
N ARG A 131 -2.32 8.00 3.55
CA ARG A 131 -3.73 7.64 3.82
C ARG A 131 -4.75 8.63 3.28
N GLN A 132 -4.35 9.45 2.33
CA GLN A 132 -5.24 10.34 1.60
C GLN A 132 -5.81 9.60 0.39
N SER A 133 -7.11 9.72 0.19
CA SER A 133 -7.80 9.08 -0.92
C SER A 133 -8.84 10.03 -1.48
N TYR A 134 -8.59 10.50 -2.68
CA TYR A 134 -9.45 11.44 -3.40
C TYR A 134 -10.31 10.71 -4.40
N ARG A 135 -11.48 11.28 -4.71
CA ARG A 135 -12.29 10.85 -5.83
C ARG A 135 -11.80 11.60 -7.06
N TRP A 136 -11.33 10.86 -8.04
CA TRP A 136 -10.87 11.44 -9.29
C TRP A 136 -12.02 11.90 -10.18
N SER A 137 -11.75 12.85 -11.05
CA SER A 137 -12.60 13.37 -12.09
C SER A 137 -12.11 12.95 -13.47
N ASP A 138 -12.87 13.26 -14.53
CA ASP A 138 -12.39 13.01 -15.89
C ASP A 138 -11.14 13.82 -16.23
N LEU A 139 -10.96 14.99 -15.61
CA LEU A 139 -9.75 15.81 -15.80
C LEU A 139 -8.47 15.04 -15.40
N ASP A 140 -8.50 14.25 -14.33
CA ASP A 140 -7.34 13.47 -13.90
C ASP A 140 -6.91 12.43 -14.94
N PHE A 141 -7.84 11.95 -15.76
CA PHE A 141 -7.56 11.00 -16.84
C PHE A 141 -7.20 11.66 -18.17
N GLU A 142 -7.74 12.84 -18.45
CA GLU A 142 -7.62 13.52 -19.73
C GLU A 142 -6.53 14.59 -19.78
N ALA A 143 -6.04 15.05 -18.62
CA ALA A 143 -5.11 16.17 -18.55
C ALA A 143 -3.87 15.96 -19.43
N ASN A 144 -3.26 14.79 -19.38
CA ASN A 144 -2.06 14.48 -20.17
C ASN A 144 -2.29 14.63 -21.68
N ALA A 145 -3.43 14.15 -22.18
CA ALA A 145 -3.77 14.26 -23.59
C ALA A 145 -4.14 15.70 -23.97
N LYS A 146 -4.89 16.40 -23.11
CA LYS A 146 -5.29 17.80 -23.34
C LYS A 146 -4.09 18.74 -23.35
N GLU A 147 -3.10 18.49 -22.50
CA GLU A 147 -1.87 19.28 -22.41
C GLU A 147 -0.78 18.82 -23.38
N GLY A 148 -0.95 17.68 -24.05
CA GLY A 148 0.02 17.14 -25.02
C GLY A 148 1.33 16.65 -24.39
N ILE A 149 1.38 16.42 -23.09
CA ILE A 149 2.60 16.06 -22.34
C ILE A 149 2.81 14.57 -22.18
N ALA A 150 1.74 13.77 -22.28
CA ALA A 150 1.81 12.31 -22.12
C ALA A 150 0.63 11.62 -22.82
N ILE A 151 0.64 10.28 -22.75
CA ILE A 151 -0.40 9.45 -23.36
C ILE A 151 -1.69 9.56 -22.56
N ASP A 152 -2.81 9.60 -23.28
CA ASP A 152 -4.17 9.55 -22.72
C ASP A 152 -4.41 8.24 -21.96
N TRP A 153 -5.11 8.33 -20.85
CA TRP A 153 -5.53 7.14 -20.13
C TRP A 153 -6.63 6.40 -20.91
N PRO A 154 -6.53 5.05 -21.05
CA PRO A 154 -7.55 4.27 -21.79
C PRO A 154 -8.86 4.11 -20.99
N ILE A 155 -8.99 4.76 -19.85
CA ILE A 155 -10.15 4.68 -18.96
C ILE A 155 -10.65 6.07 -18.59
N ARG A 156 -11.92 6.14 -18.14
CA ARG A 156 -12.58 7.34 -17.66
C ARG A 156 -13.27 7.07 -16.34
N ILE A 157 -13.59 8.13 -15.59
CA ILE A 157 -14.22 8.01 -14.27
C ILE A 157 -15.52 7.19 -14.30
N ARG A 158 -16.29 7.25 -15.39
CA ARG A 158 -17.52 6.49 -15.55
C ARG A 158 -17.33 4.98 -15.41
N ILE A 159 -16.18 4.44 -15.84
CA ILE A 159 -15.83 3.01 -15.73
C ILE A 159 -15.49 2.67 -14.27
N LEU A 160 -14.82 3.58 -13.56
CA LEU A 160 -14.34 3.35 -12.19
C LEU A 160 -15.36 3.71 -11.11
N ARG A 161 -16.45 4.41 -11.46
CA ARG A 161 -17.39 4.98 -10.49
C ARG A 161 -17.96 3.96 -9.51
N SER A 162 -18.38 2.79 -9.97
CA SER A 162 -18.92 1.73 -9.12
C SER A 162 -17.86 1.18 -8.16
N GLY A 163 -16.66 0.87 -8.67
CA GLY A 163 -15.54 0.38 -7.86
C GLY A 163 -15.07 1.41 -6.81
N MET A 164 -15.04 2.70 -7.17
CA MET A 164 -14.70 3.77 -6.22
C MET A 164 -15.73 3.88 -5.09
N THR A 165 -17.01 3.70 -5.39
CA THR A 165 -18.08 3.70 -4.39
C THR A 165 -17.96 2.49 -3.46
N THR A 166 -17.76 1.29 -4.01
CA THR A 166 -17.54 0.07 -3.22
C THR A 166 -16.33 0.20 -2.30
N SER A 167 -15.22 0.67 -2.82
CA SER A 167 -13.99 0.90 -2.06
C SER A 167 -14.16 1.94 -0.95
N LYS A 168 -14.92 3.01 -1.19
CA LYS A 168 -15.25 4.03 -0.17
C LYS A 168 -16.11 3.42 0.95
N ASN A 169 -17.13 2.65 0.61
CA ASN A 169 -18.04 2.04 1.58
C ASN A 169 -17.32 1.02 2.47
N LEU A 170 -16.44 0.18 1.89
CA LEU A 170 -15.66 -0.78 2.66
C LEU A 170 -14.69 -0.10 3.63
N ARG A 171 -14.05 1.00 3.24
CA ARG A 171 -13.18 1.77 4.13
C ARG A 171 -13.97 2.45 5.25
N ALA A 172 -15.12 3.03 4.94
CA ALA A 172 -16.02 3.61 5.94
C ALA A 172 -16.48 2.56 6.95
N LEU A 173 -16.88 1.37 6.49
CA LEU A 173 -17.26 0.26 7.37
C LEU A 173 -16.11 -0.21 8.27
N ALA A 174 -14.88 -0.25 7.76
CA ALA A 174 -13.70 -0.61 8.56
C ALA A 174 -13.41 0.44 9.64
N VAL A 175 -13.56 1.72 9.31
CA VAL A 175 -13.41 2.83 10.28
C VAL A 175 -14.53 2.82 11.31
N LEU A 176 -15.78 2.63 10.88
CA LEU A 176 -16.94 2.54 11.78
C LEU A 176 -16.83 1.36 12.75
N ARG A 177 -16.43 0.17 12.29
CA ARG A 177 -16.21 -0.99 13.15
C ARG A 177 -15.12 -0.71 14.20
N LYS A 178 -14.07 0.00 13.84
CA LYS A 178 -12.99 0.37 14.75
C LYS A 178 -13.41 1.47 15.73
N ALA A 179 -14.22 2.43 15.30
CA ALA A 179 -14.77 3.49 16.14
C ALA A 179 -15.84 2.96 17.12
N CYS A 180 -16.71 2.04 16.67
CA CYS A 180 -17.71 1.41 17.53
C CYS A 180 -17.12 0.58 18.68
N LEU A 181 -15.86 0.16 18.58
CA LEU A 181 -15.16 -0.50 19.69
C LEU A 181 -14.62 0.46 20.75
N ASN A 182 -14.50 1.76 20.45
CA ASN A 182 -13.77 2.71 21.28
C ASN A 182 -14.49 4.05 21.58
N TYR A 183 -15.64 4.38 20.93
CA TYR A 183 -16.33 5.66 21.14
C TYR A 183 -17.85 5.56 20.89
N PRO A 184 -18.70 6.31 21.66
CA PRO A 184 -20.13 6.42 21.40
C PRO A 184 -20.43 7.11 20.08
N MET A 185 -21.42 6.58 19.35
CA MET A 185 -21.68 6.82 17.92
C MET A 185 -22.27 8.19 17.52
N ASP A 186 -22.49 9.13 18.42
CA ASP A 186 -23.36 10.30 18.16
C ASP A 186 -22.72 11.51 17.47
N SER A 187 -21.41 11.50 17.24
CA SER A 187 -20.74 12.71 16.71
C SER A 187 -20.14 12.62 15.29
N PHE A 188 -20.13 11.46 14.64
CA PHE A 188 -19.39 11.29 13.38
C PHE A 188 -20.23 11.14 12.09
N CYS A 189 -21.54 10.94 12.21
CA CYS A 189 -22.40 10.70 11.05
C CYS A 189 -22.82 11.94 10.24
N HIS A 190 -22.62 13.14 10.74
CA HIS A 190 -23.14 14.37 10.11
C HIS A 190 -22.21 15.11 9.13
N GLN A 191 -20.99 14.63 8.91
CA GLN A 191 -20.01 15.35 8.05
C GLN A 191 -19.82 14.81 6.64
N TRP A 192 -20.59 13.81 6.19
CA TRP A 192 -20.35 13.15 4.89
C TRP A 192 -21.62 12.92 4.06
N ASN A 193 -22.51 13.89 4.00
CA ASN A 193 -23.53 13.97 2.95
C ASN A 193 -23.03 14.81 1.77
#